data_0de267032866c6afe1109f8f2b0c3877
#
_entry.id   0de267032866c6afe1109f8f2b0c3877
#
_cell.length_a   1.000
_cell.length_b   1.000
_cell.length_c   1.000
_cell.angle_alpha   90.00
_cell.angle_beta   90.00
_cell.angle_gamma   90.00
#
_symmetry.space_group_name_H-M   'P 1'
#
loop_
_entity.id
_entity.type
_entity.pdbx_description
1 polymer ?
#
loop_
_entity_poly.entity_id
_entity_poly.type
_entity_poly.pdbx_seq_one_letter_code
_entity_poly.pdbx_strand_id
1 'polypeptide(L)'
;MRKLFFIPVFICAWTFNMAHAQIAGINTLTVLDMPVSARSAGLGIDYLSLFSNDINVAVDNPSMIYLCPENTLSFNYVNIFGGGNFASMHYGFSTKRLGTFVAGLRYLGYGNFEGYDEFEQPIGEFSASDLVMTVGWSMAIDSNYS
;
A
#
# COMPACT_ATOMS: atom_id res chain seq x y z
N MET A 1 -6.99 -17.99 39.15
CA MET A 1 -7.21 -17.04 38.07
C MET A 1 -6.20 -15.86 37.99
N ARG A 2 -5.27 -15.70 38.93
CA ARG A 2 -4.25 -14.59 38.92
C ARG A 2 -3.01 -14.84 38.08
N LYS A 3 -2.76 -16.06 37.60
CA LYS A 3 -1.55 -16.41 36.82
C LYS A 3 -1.68 -16.21 35.32
N LEU A 4 -2.91 -16.04 34.79
CA LEU A 4 -3.12 -15.83 33.35
C LEU A 4 -2.87 -14.39 32.90
N PHE A 5 -2.80 -13.44 33.82
CA PHE A 5 -2.58 -12.01 33.50
C PHE A 5 -1.11 -11.66 33.22
N PHE A 6 -0.17 -12.53 33.62
CA PHE A 6 1.26 -12.28 33.41
C PHE A 6 1.76 -12.65 32.00
N ILE A 7 1.02 -13.49 31.26
CA ILE A 7 1.41 -13.92 29.92
C ILE A 7 1.34 -12.77 28.91
N PRO A 8 0.25 -11.97 28.80
CA PRO A 8 0.20 -10.85 27.86
C PRO A 8 1.18 -9.72 28.22
N VAL A 9 1.46 -9.50 29.50
CA VAL A 9 2.44 -8.48 29.94
C VAL A 9 3.86 -8.91 29.56
N PHE A 10 4.19 -10.20 29.64
CA PHE A 10 5.51 -10.72 29.25
C PHE A 10 5.73 -10.71 27.73
N ILE A 11 4.67 -10.97 26.94
CA ILE A 11 4.70 -10.86 25.48
C ILE A 11 4.87 -9.40 25.06
N CYS A 12 4.15 -8.45 25.70
CA CYS A 12 4.29 -7.04 25.43
C CYS A 12 5.69 -6.48 25.77
N ALA A 13 6.32 -6.97 26.83
CA ALA A 13 7.68 -6.56 27.22
C ALA A 13 8.77 -7.06 26.25
N TRP A 14 8.52 -8.15 25.53
CA TRP A 14 9.48 -8.69 24.56
C TRP A 14 9.44 -8.01 23.20
N THR A 15 8.37 -7.29 22.87
CA THR A 15 8.24 -6.53 21.62
C THR A 15 8.90 -5.14 21.67
N PHE A 16 9.38 -4.69 22.83
CA PHE A 16 10.06 -3.40 22.98
C PHE A 16 11.55 -3.40 22.61
N ASN A 17 12.09 -4.52 22.12
CA ASN A 17 13.47 -4.55 21.69
C ASN A 17 13.64 -4.05 20.27
N MET A 18 14.26 -2.86 20.13
CA MET A 18 14.93 -2.37 18.93
C MET A 18 14.05 -1.84 17.81
N ALA A 19 13.20 -0.84 18.08
CA ALA A 19 12.89 0.12 17.04
C ALA A 19 14.11 1.05 16.84
N HIS A 20 15.13 0.60 16.12
CA HIS A 20 16.11 1.50 15.56
C HIS A 20 15.39 2.27 14.44
N ALA A 21 14.92 3.47 14.75
CA ALA A 21 14.48 4.43 13.75
C ALA A 21 15.72 4.80 12.91
N GLN A 22 15.84 4.16 11.76
CA GLN A 22 16.80 4.57 10.75
C GLN A 22 16.37 5.93 10.22
N ILE A 23 17.06 6.98 10.62
CA ILE A 23 16.94 8.31 10.02
C ILE A 23 17.70 8.24 8.67
N ALA A 24 17.13 7.56 7.71
CA ALA A 24 17.63 7.50 6.35
C ALA A 24 16.47 7.80 5.38
N GLY A 25 16.38 9.05 4.96
CA GLY A 25 15.42 9.51 3.96
C GLY A 25 14.04 9.87 4.55
N ILE A 26 13.45 10.93 4.03
CA ILE A 26 12.14 11.45 4.47
C ILE A 26 11.01 10.49 4.04
N ASN A 27 11.22 9.70 2.95
CA ASN A 27 10.27 8.72 2.44
C ASN A 27 10.99 7.41 2.11
N THR A 28 10.87 6.42 3.00
CA THR A 28 11.49 5.10 2.79
C THR A 28 10.72 4.25 1.77
N LEU A 29 9.43 4.52 1.53
CA LEU A 29 8.55 3.79 0.63
C LEU A 29 7.77 4.75 -0.26
N THR A 30 8.44 5.38 -1.19
CA THR A 30 7.85 6.34 -2.15
C THR A 30 6.69 5.73 -2.96
N VAL A 31 6.70 4.42 -3.17
CA VAL A 31 5.63 3.68 -3.85
C VAL A 31 4.26 3.80 -3.16
N LEU A 32 4.22 4.07 -1.85
CA LEU A 32 2.97 4.27 -1.11
C LEU A 32 2.39 5.67 -1.31
N ASP A 33 3.23 6.65 -1.61
CA ASP A 33 2.82 8.03 -1.87
C ASP A 33 2.34 8.23 -3.33
N MET A 34 2.55 7.21 -4.19
CA MET A 34 2.13 7.28 -5.58
C MET A 34 0.62 7.04 -5.72
N PRO A 35 -0.09 7.91 -6.49
CA PRO A 35 -1.50 7.71 -6.74
C PRO A 35 -1.73 6.41 -7.53
N VAL A 36 -2.64 5.56 -7.07
CA VAL A 36 -2.89 4.22 -7.65
C VAL A 36 -3.58 4.26 -9.01
N SER A 37 -4.23 5.37 -9.36
CA SER A 37 -4.96 5.52 -10.62
C SER A 37 -4.87 6.94 -11.15
N ALA A 38 -5.16 7.12 -12.45
CA ALA A 38 -5.23 8.44 -13.06
C ALA A 38 -6.33 9.32 -12.41
N ARG A 39 -7.41 8.70 -11.92
CA ARG A 39 -8.46 9.39 -11.18
C ARG A 39 -7.96 9.92 -9.85
N SER A 40 -7.22 9.10 -9.09
CA SER A 40 -6.64 9.53 -7.82
C SER A 40 -5.60 10.62 -8.00
N ALA A 41 -4.79 10.53 -9.05
CA ALA A 41 -3.84 11.58 -9.42
C ALA A 41 -4.52 12.91 -9.74
N GLY A 42 -5.64 12.87 -10.46
CA GLY A 42 -6.40 14.08 -10.85
C GLY A 42 -7.17 14.73 -9.70
N LEU A 43 -7.53 13.98 -8.67
CA LEU A 43 -8.24 14.47 -7.48
C LEU A 43 -7.29 14.96 -6.37
N GLY A 44 -6.00 14.74 -6.52
CA GLY A 44 -5.03 14.93 -5.45
C GLY A 44 -4.94 13.69 -4.55
N ILE A 45 -3.78 13.48 -3.96
CA ILE A 45 -3.47 12.25 -3.20
C ILE A 45 -4.36 12.10 -1.95
N ASP A 46 -4.83 13.18 -1.35
CA ASP A 46 -5.58 13.21 -0.09
C ASP A 46 -7.11 13.19 -0.28
N TYR A 47 -7.63 12.25 -1.06
CA TYR A 47 -9.07 12.12 -1.32
C TYR A 47 -9.80 11.13 -0.38
N LEU A 48 -9.35 11.01 0.87
CA LEU A 48 -9.91 10.09 1.88
C LEU A 48 -11.41 10.29 2.15
N SER A 49 -11.95 11.49 1.86
CA SER A 49 -13.37 11.81 1.98
C SER A 49 -14.21 11.41 0.78
N LEU A 50 -13.60 10.87 -0.29
CA LEU A 50 -14.32 10.47 -1.48
C LEU A 50 -15.11 9.18 -1.24
N PHE A 51 -16.43 9.27 -1.28
CA PHE A 51 -17.30 8.11 -1.25
C PHE A 51 -17.41 7.52 -2.67
N SER A 52 -16.86 6.33 -2.88
CA SER A 52 -16.79 5.71 -4.21
C SER A 52 -16.76 4.18 -4.10
N ASN A 53 -17.33 3.54 -5.12
CA ASN A 53 -17.24 2.09 -5.33
C ASN A 53 -16.04 1.66 -6.18
N ASP A 54 -15.07 2.54 -6.39
CA ASP A 54 -13.85 2.28 -7.15
C ASP A 54 -12.85 1.50 -6.28
N ILE A 55 -12.39 0.35 -6.77
CA ILE A 55 -11.41 -0.48 -6.07
C ILE A 55 -10.09 0.25 -5.80
N ASN A 56 -9.71 1.18 -6.68
CA ASN A 56 -8.48 1.96 -6.49
C ASN A 56 -8.61 2.89 -5.27
N VAL A 57 -9.79 3.43 -5.02
CA VAL A 57 -10.08 4.22 -3.81
C VAL A 57 -10.08 3.35 -2.57
N ALA A 58 -10.63 2.13 -2.66
CA ALA A 58 -10.71 1.20 -1.54
C ALA A 58 -9.34 0.72 -1.04
N VAL A 59 -8.34 0.67 -1.90
CA VAL A 59 -6.97 0.27 -1.53
C VAL A 59 -6.28 1.37 -0.72
N ASP A 60 -6.57 2.65 -1.02
CA ASP A 60 -6.02 3.78 -0.27
C ASP A 60 -6.89 4.16 0.95
N ASN A 61 -8.20 3.88 0.86
CA ASN A 61 -9.14 4.10 1.95
C ASN A 61 -9.87 2.79 2.32
N PRO A 62 -9.38 2.04 3.32
CA PRO A 62 -9.96 0.75 3.70
C PRO A 62 -11.43 0.81 4.11
N SER A 63 -11.93 1.98 4.55
CA SER A 63 -13.35 2.15 4.88
C SER A 63 -14.28 2.00 3.67
N MET A 64 -13.75 2.09 2.44
CA MET A 64 -14.52 1.96 1.20
C MET A 64 -14.53 0.53 0.63
N ILE A 65 -13.82 -0.42 1.25
CA ILE A 65 -13.73 -1.81 0.77
C ILE A 65 -15.12 -2.45 0.66
N TYR A 66 -16.05 -2.15 1.59
CA TYR A 66 -17.39 -2.73 1.57
C TYR A 66 -18.24 -2.30 0.35
N LEU A 67 -17.85 -1.20 -0.31
CA LEU A 67 -18.52 -0.68 -1.51
C LEU A 67 -17.93 -1.24 -2.80
N CYS A 68 -16.82 -1.97 -2.75
CA CYS A 68 -16.20 -2.54 -3.93
C CYS A 68 -17.18 -3.46 -4.67
N PRO A 69 -17.31 -3.30 -6.00
CA PRO A 69 -18.11 -4.21 -6.81
C PRO A 69 -17.59 -5.64 -6.73
N GLU A 70 -18.49 -6.61 -6.91
CA GLU A 70 -18.11 -8.02 -6.95
C GLU A 70 -17.22 -8.31 -8.16
N ASN A 71 -16.13 -9.08 -7.94
CA ASN A 71 -15.21 -9.55 -8.97
C ASN A 71 -14.64 -8.44 -9.87
N THR A 72 -14.14 -7.38 -9.24
CA THR A 72 -13.56 -6.24 -9.97
C THR A 72 -12.05 -6.38 -10.02
N LEU A 73 -11.49 -6.24 -11.22
CA LEU A 73 -10.05 -6.15 -11.48
C LEU A 73 -9.74 -4.75 -12.02
N SER A 74 -8.75 -4.10 -11.42
CA SER A 74 -8.17 -2.85 -11.92
C SER A 74 -6.71 -3.04 -12.22
N PHE A 75 -6.26 -2.49 -13.33
CA PHE A 75 -4.85 -2.41 -13.71
C PHE A 75 -4.53 -0.99 -14.14
N ASN A 76 -3.46 -0.42 -13.58
CA ASN A 76 -2.99 0.92 -13.92
C ASN A 76 -1.50 0.86 -14.22
N TYR A 77 -1.08 1.63 -15.21
CA TYR A 77 0.32 1.79 -15.57
C TYR A 77 0.62 3.24 -15.88
N VAL A 78 1.69 3.75 -15.32
CA VAL A 78 2.15 5.13 -15.53
C VAL A 78 3.64 5.12 -15.81
N ASN A 79 4.04 5.81 -16.89
CA ASN A 79 5.44 6.08 -17.16
C ASN A 79 5.82 7.40 -16.48
N ILE A 80 6.86 7.39 -15.68
CA ILE A 80 7.33 8.54 -14.92
C ILE A 80 8.50 9.17 -15.67
N PHE A 81 8.55 10.51 -15.68
CA PHE A 81 9.67 11.24 -16.27
C PHE A 81 11.00 10.79 -15.65
N GLY A 82 12.03 10.60 -16.48
CA GLY A 82 13.34 10.13 -16.01
C GLY A 82 13.54 8.61 -16.08
N GLY A 83 12.69 7.89 -16.81
CA GLY A 83 12.85 6.44 -17.05
C GLY A 83 12.22 5.54 -15.98
N GLY A 84 11.57 6.13 -14.99
CA GLY A 84 10.81 5.38 -13.99
C GLY A 84 9.45 4.88 -14.53
N ASN A 85 8.93 3.84 -13.90
CA ASN A 85 7.60 3.33 -14.21
C ASN A 85 6.87 2.89 -12.94
N PHE A 86 5.57 3.12 -12.91
CA PHE A 86 4.69 2.68 -11.84
C PHE A 86 3.59 1.79 -12.42
N ALA A 87 3.37 0.64 -11.80
CA ALA A 87 2.28 -0.26 -12.13
C ALA A 87 1.51 -0.64 -10.87
N SER A 88 0.19 -0.68 -10.98
CA SER A 88 -0.66 -1.18 -9.92
C SER A 88 -1.72 -2.13 -10.45
N MET A 89 -1.99 -3.18 -9.69
CA MET A 89 -3.03 -4.17 -9.98
C MET A 89 -3.80 -4.44 -8.71
N HIS A 90 -5.13 -4.34 -8.78
CA HIS A 90 -6.00 -4.57 -7.64
C HIS A 90 -7.14 -5.50 -8.04
N TYR A 91 -7.43 -6.47 -7.19
CA TYR A 91 -8.54 -7.40 -7.36
C TYR A 91 -9.41 -7.39 -6.10
N GLY A 92 -10.71 -7.17 -6.31
CA GLY A 92 -11.72 -7.20 -5.26
C GLY A 92 -12.77 -8.27 -5.53
N PHE A 93 -13.11 -9.02 -4.50
CA PHE A 93 -14.25 -9.92 -4.57
C PHE A 93 -15.08 -9.81 -3.29
N SER A 94 -16.39 -9.91 -3.45
CA SER A 94 -17.35 -9.83 -2.35
C SER A 94 -18.04 -11.18 -2.17
N THR A 95 -18.22 -11.56 -0.91
CA THR A 95 -18.92 -12.78 -0.53
C THR A 95 -20.00 -12.44 0.48
N LYS A 96 -21.23 -12.90 0.26
CA LYS A 96 -22.40 -12.61 1.12
C LYS A 96 -22.22 -13.00 2.60
N ARG A 97 -21.33 -13.95 2.90
CA ARG A 97 -21.11 -14.44 4.27
C ARG A 97 -19.83 -13.92 4.92
N LEU A 98 -18.80 -13.69 4.13
CA LEU A 98 -17.46 -13.36 4.63
C LEU A 98 -17.11 -11.88 4.41
N GLY A 99 -17.95 -11.11 3.72
CA GLY A 99 -17.69 -9.73 3.39
C GLY A 99 -16.88 -9.56 2.11
N THR A 100 -16.26 -8.42 1.95
CA THR A 100 -15.51 -8.00 0.78
C THR A 100 -14.01 -8.07 1.06
N PHE A 101 -13.28 -8.68 0.14
CA PHE A 101 -11.82 -8.79 0.17
C PHE A 101 -11.23 -7.99 -0.98
N VAL A 102 -10.10 -7.35 -0.73
CA VAL A 102 -9.31 -6.66 -1.75
C VAL A 102 -7.86 -7.10 -1.61
N ALA A 103 -7.26 -7.46 -2.73
CA ALA A 103 -5.82 -7.71 -2.85
C ALA A 103 -5.23 -6.74 -3.85
N GLY A 104 -4.08 -6.15 -3.52
CA GLY A 104 -3.40 -5.18 -4.35
C GLY A 104 -1.92 -5.46 -4.47
N LEU A 105 -1.36 -5.11 -5.61
CA LEU A 105 0.06 -5.17 -5.91
C LEU A 105 0.47 -3.86 -6.56
N ARG A 106 1.51 -3.20 -6.01
CA ARG A 106 2.08 -1.97 -6.56
C ARG A 106 3.55 -2.18 -6.80
N TYR A 107 4.03 -1.76 -7.95
CA TYR A 107 5.41 -1.81 -8.35
C TYR A 107 5.86 -0.42 -8.78
N LEU A 108 7.00 0.04 -8.27
CA LEU A 108 7.66 1.27 -8.68
C LEU A 108 9.09 0.95 -9.09
N GLY A 109 9.39 1.12 -10.38
CA GLY A 109 10.73 1.07 -10.90
C GLY A 109 11.28 2.49 -11.03
N TYR A 110 12.47 2.72 -10.49
CA TYR A 110 13.12 4.03 -10.52
C TYR A 110 13.95 4.28 -11.80
N GLY A 111 14.05 3.26 -12.68
CA GLY A 111 14.90 3.32 -13.87
C GLY A 111 16.33 2.87 -13.58
N ASN A 112 17.23 3.15 -14.54
CA ASN A 112 18.63 2.83 -14.42
C ASN A 112 19.42 4.07 -14.02
N PHE A 113 20.36 3.90 -13.10
CA PHE A 113 21.26 4.93 -12.63
C PHE A 113 22.70 4.57 -13.02
N GLU A 114 23.42 5.53 -13.55
CA GLU A 114 24.85 5.39 -13.78
C GLU A 114 25.61 5.72 -12.49
N GLY A 115 26.42 4.79 -12.02
CA GLY A 115 27.29 5.00 -10.88
C GLY A 115 28.62 5.60 -11.31
N TYR A 116 29.10 6.61 -10.58
CA TYR A 116 30.40 7.24 -10.79
C TYR A 116 31.24 7.12 -9.52
N ASP A 117 32.54 6.87 -9.68
CA ASP A 117 33.51 6.87 -8.59
C ASP A 117 33.92 8.31 -8.23
N GLU A 118 34.68 8.47 -7.13
CA GLU A 118 35.26 9.75 -6.68
C GLU A 118 36.09 10.47 -7.74
N PHE A 119 36.54 9.75 -8.79
CA PHE A 119 37.29 10.23 -9.94
C PHE A 119 36.43 10.41 -11.19
N GLU A 120 35.10 10.52 -11.09
CA GLU A 120 34.14 10.64 -12.19
C GLU A 120 34.25 9.50 -13.24
N GLN A 121 34.77 8.33 -12.86
CA GLN A 121 34.77 7.16 -13.73
C GLN A 121 33.48 6.33 -13.55
N PRO A 122 32.85 5.86 -14.65
CA PRO A 122 31.64 5.07 -14.57
C PRO A 122 31.95 3.71 -13.91
N ILE A 123 31.28 3.42 -12.78
CA ILE A 123 31.43 2.17 -12.02
C ILE A 123 30.44 1.09 -12.50
N GLY A 124 29.43 1.49 -13.30
CA GLY A 124 28.41 0.59 -13.82
C GLY A 124 27.01 1.17 -13.66
N GLU A 125 26.04 0.43 -14.19
CA GLU A 125 24.62 0.76 -14.06
C GLU A 125 24.02 -0.02 -12.89
N PHE A 126 23.14 0.62 -12.12
CA PHE A 126 22.32 -0.03 -11.10
C PHE A 126 20.86 0.41 -11.26
N SER A 127 19.94 -0.46 -10.89
CA SER A 127 18.51 -0.18 -10.88
C SER A 127 17.93 -0.40 -9.48
N ALA A 128 16.92 0.39 -9.16
CA ALA A 128 16.17 0.25 -7.92
C ALA A 128 14.69 0.06 -8.23
N SER A 129 14.00 -0.73 -7.41
CA SER A 129 12.56 -0.92 -7.53
C SER A 129 11.95 -1.28 -6.20
N ASP A 130 10.73 -0.83 -5.98
CA ASP A 130 9.89 -1.17 -4.83
C ASP A 130 8.72 -2.02 -5.26
N LEU A 131 8.37 -3.00 -4.42
CA LEU A 131 7.19 -3.84 -4.57
C LEU A 131 6.40 -3.85 -3.27
N VAL A 132 5.12 -3.50 -3.36
CA VAL A 132 4.19 -3.51 -2.22
C VAL A 132 3.01 -4.42 -2.51
N MET A 133 2.71 -5.30 -1.56
CA MET A 133 1.50 -6.12 -1.57
C MET A 133 0.55 -5.63 -0.48
N THR A 134 -0.70 -5.43 -0.82
CA THR A 134 -1.77 -4.98 0.08
C THR A 134 -2.87 -6.02 0.12
N VAL A 135 -3.38 -6.33 1.31
CA VAL A 135 -4.57 -7.15 1.49
C VAL A 135 -5.50 -6.42 2.44
N GLY A 136 -6.75 -6.27 2.02
CA GLY A 136 -7.81 -5.64 2.79
C GLY A 136 -9.03 -6.54 2.92
N TRP A 137 -9.71 -6.42 4.04
CA TRP A 137 -10.97 -7.10 4.31
C TRP A 137 -11.95 -6.18 5.01
N SER A 138 -13.21 -6.26 4.61
CA SER A 138 -14.29 -5.50 5.22
C SER A 138 -15.56 -6.36 5.30
N MET A 139 -16.27 -6.25 6.41
CA MET A 139 -17.56 -6.89 6.60
C MET A 139 -18.57 -5.87 7.12
N ALA A 140 -19.74 -5.80 6.50
CA ALA A 140 -20.84 -5.01 7.02
C ALA A 140 -21.38 -5.69 8.29
N ILE A 141 -21.24 -5.03 9.42
CA ILE A 141 -21.89 -5.42 10.67
C ILE A 141 -23.30 -4.84 10.62
N ASP A 142 -24.31 -5.69 10.83
CA ASP A 142 -25.73 -5.44 10.64
C ASP A 142 -26.19 -4.04 11.10
N SER A 143 -27.05 -3.41 10.30
CA SER A 143 -27.53 -2.03 10.45
C SER A 143 -28.51 -1.83 11.63
N ASN A 144 -28.61 -2.77 12.58
CA ASN A 144 -29.48 -2.67 13.74
C ASN A 144 -28.93 -1.86 14.92
N TYR A 145 -27.81 -1.18 14.74
CA TYR A 145 -27.29 -0.20 15.70
C TYR A 145 -27.44 1.22 15.14
N SER A 146 -28.66 1.68 14.97
CA SER A 146 -29.00 3.09 14.82
C SER A 146 -29.78 3.58 16.03
#